data_56cf5009b072136138cb03929c79b32a
#
_entry.id   56cf5009b072136138cb03929c79b32a
#
_cell.length_a   1.000
_cell.length_b   1.000
_cell.length_c   1.000
_cell.angle_alpha   90.00
_cell.angle_beta   90.00
_cell.angle_gamma   90.00
#
_symmetry.space_group_name_H-M   'P 1'
#
loop_
_entity.id
_entity.type
_entity.pdbx_description
1 polymer ?
#
loop_
_entity_poly.entity_id
_entity_poly.type
_entity_poly.pdbx_seq_one_letter_code
_entity_poly.pdbx_strand_id
1 'polypeptide(L)'
;MKFANVYPLYIEKVEKKGRTKSELDEVLCWLTGYTAKTLQQQIDLKTDLETFFAQAPQLNPNVSMITGLICGYRVEEIEDKLMQKIRYMDKLVDELAKGKKMDKILRK
;
A
#
# COMPACT_ATOMS: atom_id res chain seq x y z
N MET A 1 -6.25 -13.50 2.58
CA MET A 1 -5.39 -12.81 3.57
C MET A 1 -6.07 -11.52 4.01
N LYS A 2 -6.02 -11.25 5.29
CA LYS A 2 -6.66 -10.06 5.85
C LYS A 2 -5.70 -8.89 5.91
N PHE A 3 -6.20 -7.68 5.64
CA PHE A 3 -5.40 -6.46 5.75
C PHE A 3 -4.83 -6.30 7.17
N ALA A 4 -5.63 -6.65 8.19
CA ALA A 4 -5.18 -6.58 9.59
C ALA A 4 -3.95 -7.47 9.87
N ASN A 5 -3.72 -8.51 9.08
CA ASN A 5 -2.55 -9.36 9.23
C ASN A 5 -1.32 -8.81 8.50
N VAL A 6 -1.55 -8.05 7.44
CA VAL A 6 -0.46 -7.47 6.62
C VAL A 6 0.03 -6.15 7.22
N TYR A 7 -0.88 -5.34 7.74
CA TYR A 7 -0.57 -4.01 8.24
C TYR A 7 0.52 -3.98 9.33
N PRO A 8 0.47 -4.86 10.35
CA PRO A 8 1.53 -4.89 11.36
C PRO A 8 2.91 -5.23 10.78
N LEU A 9 2.93 -6.07 9.75
CA LEU A 9 4.18 -6.43 9.08
C LEU A 9 4.77 -5.22 8.35
N TYR A 10 3.91 -4.39 7.75
CA TYR A 10 4.34 -3.15 7.10
C TYR A 10 4.88 -2.16 8.13
N ILE A 11 4.20 -2.02 9.26
CA ILE A 11 4.66 -1.15 10.35
C ILE A 11 6.07 -1.56 10.78
N GLU A 12 6.25 -2.85 11.06
CA GLU A 12 7.55 -3.38 11.48
C GLU A 12 8.63 -3.08 10.44
N LYS A 13 8.32 -3.32 9.16
CA LYS A 13 9.26 -3.11 8.07
C LYS A 13 9.72 -1.66 7.97
N VAL A 14 8.78 -0.70 8.03
CA VAL A 14 9.13 0.71 7.87
C VAL A 14 9.80 1.28 9.11
N GLU A 15 9.37 0.86 10.30
CA GLU A 15 9.95 1.34 11.56
C GLU A 15 11.39 0.88 11.72
N LYS A 16 11.72 -0.32 11.27
CA LYS A 16 13.10 -0.81 11.27
C LYS A 16 14.04 0.08 10.45
N LYS A 17 13.49 0.80 9.48
CA LYS A 17 14.26 1.68 8.60
C LYS A 17 14.14 3.15 9.00
N GLY A 18 13.60 3.42 10.17
CA GLY A 18 13.48 4.79 10.68
C GLY A 18 12.30 5.58 10.13
N ARG A 19 11.35 4.93 9.46
CA ARG A 19 10.14 5.58 8.98
C ARG A 19 9.03 5.41 10.02
N THR A 20 7.95 6.16 9.87
CA THR A 20 6.89 6.20 10.87
C THR A 20 5.59 5.57 10.38
N LYS A 21 4.73 5.17 11.34
CA LYS A 21 3.39 4.71 11.06
C LYS A 21 2.59 5.77 10.29
N SER A 22 2.77 7.03 10.66
CA SER A 22 2.09 8.15 10.00
C SER A 22 2.43 8.22 8.52
N GLU A 23 3.69 8.03 8.17
CA GLU A 23 4.12 8.00 6.78
C GLU A 23 3.54 6.80 6.04
N LEU A 24 3.51 5.63 6.68
CA LEU A 24 2.89 4.44 6.11
C LEU A 24 1.42 4.67 5.82
N ASP A 25 0.69 5.21 6.79
CA ASP A 25 -0.74 5.48 6.64
C ASP A 25 -1.00 6.47 5.51
N GLU A 26 -0.16 7.50 5.37
CA GLU A 26 -0.29 8.46 4.28
C GLU A 26 -0.13 7.79 2.92
N VAL A 27 0.85 6.90 2.79
CA VAL A 27 1.07 6.15 1.55
C VAL A 27 -0.12 5.27 1.22
N LEU A 28 -0.64 4.54 2.21
CA LEU A 28 -1.78 3.65 2.01
C LEU A 28 -3.05 4.42 1.66
N CYS A 29 -3.27 5.57 2.31
CA CYS A 29 -4.43 6.41 2.01
C CYS A 29 -4.33 7.01 0.61
N TRP A 30 -3.13 7.40 0.19
CA TRP A 30 -2.90 7.89 -1.17
C TRP A 30 -3.29 6.83 -2.20
N LEU A 31 -2.88 5.59 -1.95
CA LEU A 31 -3.14 4.48 -2.89
C LEU A 31 -4.63 4.17 -3.02
N THR A 32 -5.34 4.13 -1.90
CA THR A 32 -6.68 3.55 -1.81
C THR A 32 -7.82 4.55 -1.76
N GLY A 33 -7.51 5.80 -1.38
CA GLY A 33 -8.54 6.80 -1.15
C GLY A 33 -9.19 6.71 0.24
N TYR A 34 -8.79 5.75 1.08
CA TYR A 34 -9.25 5.72 2.47
C TYR A 34 -8.71 6.94 3.22
N THR A 35 -9.43 7.36 4.25
CA THR A 35 -8.93 8.32 5.23
C THR A 35 -8.26 7.54 6.36
N ALA A 36 -7.54 8.23 7.24
CA ALA A 36 -6.93 7.58 8.39
C ALA A 36 -7.99 6.84 9.22
N LYS A 37 -9.16 7.43 9.39
CA LYS A 37 -10.27 6.83 10.14
C LYS A 37 -10.82 5.59 9.45
N THR A 38 -11.10 5.68 8.15
CA THR A 38 -11.68 4.54 7.42
C THR A 38 -10.65 3.43 7.20
N LEU A 39 -9.39 3.78 7.08
CA LEU A 39 -8.31 2.78 7.03
C LEU A 39 -8.28 1.99 8.34
N GLN A 40 -8.36 2.66 9.48
CA GLN A 40 -8.39 2.01 10.79
C GLN A 40 -9.61 1.10 10.91
N GLN A 41 -10.76 1.50 10.37
CA GLN A 41 -11.97 0.67 10.36
C GLN A 41 -11.73 -0.65 9.63
N GLN A 42 -10.99 -0.63 8.52
CA GLN A 42 -10.68 -1.86 7.78
C GLN A 42 -9.82 -2.81 8.62
N ILE A 43 -8.93 -2.27 9.41
CA ILE A 43 -8.10 -3.07 10.33
C ILE A 43 -8.99 -3.68 11.42
N ASP A 44 -9.86 -2.88 12.03
CA ASP A 44 -10.74 -3.31 13.11
C ASP A 44 -11.74 -4.38 12.65
N LEU A 45 -12.24 -4.26 11.42
CA LEU A 45 -13.18 -5.21 10.84
C LEU A 45 -12.49 -6.46 10.29
N LYS A 46 -11.18 -6.50 10.30
CA LYS A 46 -10.38 -7.62 9.77
C LYS A 46 -10.74 -7.94 8.32
N THR A 47 -10.96 -6.89 7.53
CA THR A 47 -11.33 -6.99 6.12
C THR A 47 -10.24 -7.72 5.34
N ASP A 48 -10.63 -8.69 4.49
CA ASP A 48 -9.65 -9.35 3.64
C ASP A 48 -9.18 -8.41 2.51
N LEU A 49 -8.06 -8.75 1.87
CA LEU A 49 -7.46 -7.86 0.87
C LEU A 49 -8.35 -7.65 -0.34
N GLU A 50 -9.08 -8.68 -0.77
CA GLU A 50 -10.01 -8.53 -1.89
C GLU A 50 -11.09 -7.49 -1.57
N THR A 51 -11.73 -7.63 -0.40
CA THR A 51 -12.76 -6.69 0.05
C THR A 51 -12.16 -5.31 0.31
N PHE A 52 -10.97 -5.27 0.90
CA PHE A 52 -10.27 -4.02 1.19
C PHE A 52 -10.11 -3.17 -0.10
N PHE A 53 -9.66 -3.78 -1.18
CA PHE A 53 -9.51 -3.07 -2.45
C PHE A 53 -10.83 -2.83 -3.15
N ALA A 54 -11.79 -3.76 -3.02
CA ALA A 54 -13.12 -3.59 -3.62
C ALA A 54 -13.88 -2.43 -3.01
N GLN A 55 -13.70 -2.18 -1.70
CA GLN A 55 -14.36 -1.10 -0.98
C GLN A 55 -13.54 0.18 -0.93
N ALA A 56 -12.32 0.18 -1.46
CA ALA A 56 -11.50 1.38 -1.51
C ALA A 56 -12.26 2.48 -2.25
N PRO A 57 -12.38 3.68 -1.65
CA PRO A 57 -13.17 4.76 -2.28
C PRO A 57 -12.72 5.11 -3.68
N GLN A 58 -11.39 5.17 -3.90
CA GLN A 58 -10.86 5.42 -5.22
C GLN A 58 -9.38 5.05 -5.27
N LEU A 59 -9.06 4.01 -6.04
CA LEU A 59 -7.66 3.70 -6.30
C LEU A 59 -7.05 4.90 -7.04
N ASN A 60 -5.89 5.37 -6.58
CA ASN A 60 -5.29 6.57 -7.14
C ASN A 60 -5.04 6.38 -8.64
N PRO A 61 -5.47 7.31 -9.50
CA PRO A 61 -5.26 7.17 -10.95
C PRO A 61 -3.79 7.12 -11.35
N ASN A 62 -2.90 7.63 -10.50
CA ASN A 62 -1.46 7.62 -10.78
C ASN A 62 -0.78 6.28 -10.43
N VAL A 63 -1.55 5.23 -10.11
CA VAL A 63 -0.97 3.90 -9.88
C VAL A 63 -0.25 3.37 -11.13
N SER A 64 -0.63 3.84 -12.32
CA SER A 64 0.08 3.47 -13.54
C SER A 64 1.52 3.94 -13.57
N MET A 65 1.88 4.89 -12.70
CA MET A 65 3.25 5.35 -12.55
C MET A 65 4.06 4.50 -11.57
N ILE A 66 3.42 3.54 -10.91
CA ILE A 66 4.11 2.60 -10.04
C ILE A 66 4.66 1.48 -10.92
N THR A 67 5.97 1.46 -11.10
CA THR A 67 6.63 0.51 -11.98
C THR A 67 7.84 -0.10 -11.28
N GLY A 68 8.38 -1.17 -11.87
CA GLY A 68 9.59 -1.80 -11.38
C GLY A 68 9.34 -3.15 -10.74
N LEU A 69 10.38 -3.70 -10.14
CA LEU A 69 10.35 -5.06 -9.60
C LEU A 69 9.89 -5.06 -8.15
N ILE A 70 9.02 -6.01 -7.84
CA ILE A 70 8.62 -6.34 -6.48
C ILE A 70 8.43 -7.86 -6.41
N CYS A 71 9.07 -8.51 -5.46
CA CYS A 71 9.00 -9.97 -5.30
C CYS A 71 9.33 -10.71 -6.60
N GLY A 72 10.24 -10.17 -7.42
CA GLY A 72 10.68 -10.81 -8.66
C GLY A 72 9.80 -10.58 -9.87
N TYR A 73 8.73 -9.79 -9.73
CA TYR A 73 7.81 -9.48 -10.83
C TYR A 73 7.81 -7.99 -11.13
N ARG A 74 7.62 -7.64 -12.40
CA ARG A 74 7.37 -6.25 -12.77
C ARG A 74 5.91 -5.95 -12.45
N VAL A 75 5.68 -4.98 -11.58
CA VAL A 75 4.33 -4.67 -11.11
C VAL A 75 3.40 -4.25 -12.24
N GLU A 76 3.92 -3.53 -13.23
CA GLU A 76 3.16 -3.07 -14.38
C GLU A 76 2.74 -4.20 -15.32
N GLU A 77 3.37 -5.38 -15.19
CA GLU A 77 3.09 -6.53 -16.06
C GLU A 77 2.19 -7.59 -15.41
N ILE A 78 1.75 -7.38 -14.17
CA ILE A 78 0.90 -8.33 -13.47
C ILE A 78 -0.51 -8.31 -14.09
N GLU A 79 -0.97 -9.48 -14.56
CA GLU A 79 -2.26 -9.59 -15.23
C GLU A 79 -3.45 -9.65 -14.28
N ASP A 80 -3.31 -10.35 -13.15
CA ASP A 80 -4.36 -10.44 -12.13
C ASP A 80 -4.57 -9.09 -11.46
N LYS A 81 -5.77 -8.52 -11.58
CA LYS A 81 -6.05 -7.17 -11.09
C LYS A 81 -5.89 -7.04 -9.58
N LEU A 82 -6.37 -8.03 -8.83
CA LEU A 82 -6.23 -7.98 -7.36
C LEU A 82 -4.78 -8.12 -6.97
N MET A 83 -4.06 -9.05 -7.57
CA MET A 83 -2.65 -9.25 -7.27
C MET A 83 -1.85 -8.00 -7.62
N GLN A 84 -2.17 -7.34 -8.73
CA GLN A 84 -1.50 -6.11 -9.11
C GLN A 84 -1.69 -5.01 -8.06
N LYS A 85 -2.92 -4.87 -7.54
CA LYS A 85 -3.20 -3.89 -6.49
C LYS A 85 -2.43 -4.19 -5.21
N ILE A 86 -2.35 -5.46 -4.83
CA ILE A 86 -1.57 -5.90 -3.67
C ILE A 86 -0.09 -5.56 -3.89
N ARG A 87 0.43 -5.80 -5.07
CA ARG A 87 1.83 -5.51 -5.38
C ARG A 87 2.13 -4.02 -5.48
N TYR A 88 1.16 -3.21 -5.92
CA TYR A 88 1.30 -1.75 -5.80
C TYR A 88 1.54 -1.35 -4.36
N MET A 89 0.73 -1.89 -3.44
CA MET A 89 0.86 -1.62 -2.02
C MET A 89 2.23 -2.05 -1.50
N ASP A 90 2.65 -3.28 -1.82
CA ASP A 90 3.96 -3.80 -1.42
C ASP A 90 5.10 -2.92 -1.94
N LYS A 91 4.99 -2.48 -3.20
CA LYS A 91 6.03 -1.66 -3.83
C LYS A 91 6.17 -0.31 -3.13
N LEU A 92 5.06 0.35 -2.82
CA LEU A 92 5.09 1.63 -2.12
C LEU A 92 5.68 1.50 -0.72
N VAL A 93 5.31 0.45 0.00
CA VAL A 93 5.84 0.18 1.33
C VAL A 93 7.35 -0.11 1.26
N ASP A 94 7.77 -0.86 0.25
CA ASP A 94 9.18 -1.15 0.02
C ASP A 94 9.97 0.13 -0.25
N GLU A 95 9.44 1.03 -1.08
CA GLU A 95 10.08 2.31 -1.36
C GLU A 95 10.19 3.17 -0.10
N LEU A 96 9.15 3.16 0.73
CA LEU A 96 9.16 3.88 2.00
C LEU A 96 10.26 3.34 2.92
N ALA A 97 10.33 2.01 3.06
CA ALA A 97 11.33 1.35 3.89
C ALA A 97 12.76 1.62 3.39
N LYS A 98 12.93 1.77 2.07
CA LYS A 98 14.26 2.06 1.48
C LYS A 98 14.69 3.51 1.62
N GLY A 99 13.88 4.36 2.24
CA GLY A 99 14.24 5.75 2.50
C GLY A 99 13.88 6.72 1.39
N LYS A 100 13.05 6.31 0.43
CA LYS A 100 12.62 7.20 -0.63
C LYS A 100 11.78 8.34 -0.05
N LYS A 101 11.93 9.54 -0.61
CA LYS A 101 11.19 10.70 -0.13
C LYS A 101 9.70 10.56 -0.44
N MET A 102 8.85 11.07 0.47
CA MET A 102 7.41 10.96 0.33
C MET A 102 6.88 11.51 -0.99
N ASP A 103 7.38 12.64 -1.44
CA ASP A 103 6.94 13.24 -2.71
C ASP A 103 7.33 12.39 -3.92
N LYS A 104 8.31 11.53 -3.79
CA LYS A 104 8.71 10.59 -4.84
C LYS A 104 7.85 9.32 -4.81
N ILE A 105 7.47 8.89 -3.60
CA ILE A 105 6.61 7.73 -3.41
C ILE A 105 5.19 8.05 -3.91
N LEU A 106 4.68 9.22 -3.48
CA LEU A 106 3.36 9.70 -3.88
C LEU A 106 3.50 10.39 -5.24
N ARG A 107 3.30 9.63 -6.28
CA ARG A 107 3.47 10.10 -7.66
C ARG A 107 2.34 11.03 -8.05
N LYS A 108 2.53 12.28 -7.72
CA LYS A 108 1.53 13.33 -7.94
C LYS A 108 1.65 13.96 -9.30
#